data_6c5690fdfb3641fd412bacaf24a04c30
#
_entry.id   6c5690fdfb3641fd412bacaf24a04c30
#
_cell.length_a   1.000
_cell.length_b   1.000
_cell.length_c   1.000
_cell.angle_alpha   90.00
_cell.angle_beta   90.00
_cell.angle_gamma   90.00
#
_symmetry.space_group_name_H-M   'P 1'
#
loop_
_entity.id
_entity.type
_entity.pdbx_description
1 polymer ?
#
loop_
_entity_poly.entity_id
_entity_poly.type
_entity_poly.pdbx_seq_one_letter_code
_entity_poly.pdbx_strand_id
1 'polypeptide(L)'
;MKTNLREVSSAALTEPIITRIFSGRNWGYVFALLGTVFFSMKAIFVKLIYQPVDGLSVNSVEAITIMAMRLGFSAPFYIAIIIFALNKRKKAGLPNLKKRDMALAALTGVLGYYVCAWLDIEGLKYITAQLERLLLFTYPIFVFIFGAMFFGKPLTKGAVLSVLIAYAGVGLIFLNGDIAIGLNVPLGSAMILLCAALFAFFQLFAKPMIIRLGSPIFTCCAMLGAGTMIFLHFTTENIIFGNISDVINLPSRIWLLGVALALFSTLIPSFLVNLAISRVGPQATSAVGMIAPISTILLAIWILGEPFGVVDALGTLLTVMGIGLYTWFDKRAATSS
;
A
#
# COMPACT_ATOMS: atom_id res chain seq x y z
N MET A 1 14.13 24.63 -44.75
CA MET A 1 13.71 23.39 -44.03
C MET A 1 14.94 22.58 -43.62
N LYS A 2 15.90 23.16 -42.90
CA LYS A 2 17.18 22.53 -42.45
C LYS A 2 17.65 23.01 -41.06
N THR A 3 16.78 23.63 -40.23
CA THR A 3 17.19 24.27 -38.97
C THR A 3 16.75 23.54 -37.71
N ASN A 4 15.97 22.43 -37.79
CA ASN A 4 15.39 21.76 -36.59
C ASN A 4 16.09 20.47 -36.12
N LEU A 5 17.19 20.06 -36.76
CA LEU A 5 17.90 18.82 -36.38
C LEU A 5 19.09 19.05 -35.42
N ARG A 6 19.54 20.30 -35.25
CA ARG A 6 20.65 20.62 -34.32
C ARG A 6 20.19 20.95 -32.90
N GLU A 7 18.97 21.47 -32.69
CA GLU A 7 18.45 21.78 -31.35
C GLU A 7 18.01 20.54 -30.56
N VAL A 8 17.56 19.49 -31.26
CA VAL A 8 17.18 18.20 -30.60
C VAL A 8 18.42 17.45 -30.10
N SER A 9 19.59 17.68 -30.72
CA SER A 9 20.86 17.05 -30.31
C SER A 9 21.52 17.71 -29.10
N SER A 10 21.28 19.00 -28.83
CA SER A 10 21.91 19.68 -27.69
C SER A 10 21.16 19.51 -26.38
N ALA A 11 19.84 19.30 -26.41
CA ALA A 11 19.04 19.00 -25.25
C ALA A 11 19.32 17.59 -24.66
N ALA A 12 19.83 16.69 -25.51
CA ALA A 12 20.20 15.33 -25.08
C ALA A 12 21.55 15.26 -24.33
N LEU A 13 22.33 16.32 -24.34
CA LEU A 13 23.68 16.36 -23.75
C LEU A 13 23.72 16.96 -22.33
N THR A 14 22.58 17.46 -21.81
CA THR A 14 22.52 18.11 -20.48
C THR A 14 21.76 17.27 -19.43
N GLU A 15 21.31 16.08 -19.76
CA GLU A 15 20.77 15.18 -18.71
C GLU A 15 21.93 14.58 -17.89
N PRO A 16 21.86 14.63 -16.55
CA PRO A 16 22.89 14.04 -15.71
C PRO A 16 23.05 12.55 -16.05
N ILE A 17 24.30 12.07 -16.07
CA ILE A 17 24.68 10.69 -16.42
C ILE A 17 23.82 9.66 -15.69
N ILE A 18 23.42 9.96 -14.46
CA ILE A 18 22.52 9.13 -13.62
C ILE A 18 21.16 8.92 -14.30
N THR A 19 20.55 9.96 -14.87
CA THR A 19 19.26 9.84 -15.59
C THR A 19 19.38 8.99 -16.85
N ARG A 20 20.50 9.00 -17.52
CA ARG A 20 20.76 8.21 -18.74
C ARG A 20 20.96 6.72 -18.44
N ILE A 21 21.67 6.38 -17.36
CA ILE A 21 21.86 4.99 -16.91
C ILE A 21 20.52 4.36 -16.52
N PHE A 22 19.63 5.12 -15.85
CA PHE A 22 18.34 4.64 -15.36
C PHE A 22 17.16 4.90 -16.32
N SER A 23 17.37 5.37 -17.55
CA SER A 23 16.28 5.75 -18.48
C SER A 23 15.65 4.58 -19.26
N GLY A 24 16.25 3.39 -19.24
CA GLY A 24 15.77 2.24 -20.00
C GLY A 24 14.45 1.64 -19.45
N ARG A 25 13.62 1.09 -20.37
CA ARG A 25 12.38 0.37 -20.04
C ARG A 25 12.57 -0.73 -19.00
N ASN A 26 13.72 -1.39 -19.03
CA ASN A 26 14.06 -2.46 -18.09
C ASN A 26 14.14 -1.95 -16.63
N TRP A 27 14.59 -0.74 -16.41
CA TRP A 27 14.60 -0.11 -15.08
C TRP A 27 13.20 0.14 -14.52
N GLY A 28 12.19 0.29 -15.37
CA GLY A 28 10.81 0.36 -14.93
C GLY A 28 10.35 -0.91 -14.20
N TYR A 29 10.74 -2.09 -14.69
CA TYR A 29 10.47 -3.36 -14.01
C TYR A 29 11.28 -3.52 -12.72
N VAL A 30 12.54 -3.07 -12.70
CA VAL A 30 13.37 -3.09 -11.49
C VAL A 30 12.75 -2.20 -10.40
N PHE A 31 12.29 -1.00 -10.76
CA PHE A 31 11.62 -0.10 -9.80
C PHE A 31 10.28 -0.66 -9.32
N ALA A 32 9.52 -1.33 -10.19
CA ALA A 32 8.29 -2.02 -9.78
C ALA A 32 8.58 -3.13 -8.76
N LEU A 33 9.61 -3.94 -9.03
CA LEU A 33 10.01 -5.03 -8.15
C LEU A 33 10.50 -4.51 -6.79
N LEU A 34 11.45 -3.58 -6.81
CA LEU A 34 11.98 -2.98 -5.58
C LEU A 34 10.88 -2.28 -4.78
N GLY A 35 10.01 -1.50 -5.44
CA GLY A 35 8.87 -0.86 -4.79
C GLY A 35 7.94 -1.87 -4.12
N THR A 36 7.66 -2.98 -4.79
CA THR A 36 6.82 -4.06 -4.26
C THR A 36 7.46 -4.74 -3.05
N VAL A 37 8.75 -5.07 -3.12
CA VAL A 37 9.50 -5.67 -2.00
C VAL A 37 9.51 -4.71 -0.79
N PHE A 38 9.81 -3.44 -1.01
CA PHE A 38 9.80 -2.44 0.07
C PHE A 38 8.41 -2.27 0.70
N PHE A 39 7.32 -2.26 -0.09
CA PHE A 39 5.97 -2.28 0.46
C PHE A 39 5.68 -3.52 1.30
N SER A 40 6.25 -4.66 0.91
CA SER A 40 6.10 -5.91 1.64
C SER A 40 6.75 -5.88 3.03
N MET A 41 7.76 -5.03 3.24
CA MET A 41 8.42 -4.87 4.55
C MET A 41 7.52 -4.22 5.62
N LYS A 42 6.37 -3.62 5.25
CA LYS A 42 5.46 -2.97 6.21
C LYS A 42 5.05 -3.92 7.34
N ALA A 43 4.51 -5.08 7.00
CA ALA A 43 4.06 -6.06 7.99
C ALA A 43 5.21 -6.55 8.88
N ILE A 44 6.40 -6.71 8.29
CA ILE A 44 7.60 -7.12 9.02
C ILE A 44 8.00 -6.07 10.08
N PHE A 45 8.10 -4.80 9.70
CA PHE A 45 8.44 -3.73 10.65
C PHE A 45 7.40 -3.60 11.76
N VAL A 46 6.10 -3.70 11.44
CA VAL A 46 5.03 -3.66 12.44
C VAL A 46 5.14 -4.84 13.39
N LYS A 47 5.39 -6.05 12.89
CA LYS A 47 5.61 -7.23 13.73
C LYS A 47 6.84 -7.10 14.62
N LEU A 48 7.93 -6.53 14.12
CA LEU A 48 9.14 -6.25 14.92
C LEU A 48 8.88 -5.23 16.05
N ILE A 49 7.98 -4.23 15.82
CA ILE A 49 7.56 -3.28 16.85
C ILE A 49 6.72 -3.98 17.92
N TYR A 50 5.91 -4.96 17.54
CA TYR A 50 5.06 -5.72 18.45
C TYR A 50 5.81 -6.80 19.25
N GLN A 51 7.06 -7.12 18.91
CA GLN A 51 7.89 -8.03 19.70
C GLN A 51 8.28 -7.40 21.03
N PRO A 52 8.51 -8.23 22.10
CA PRO A 52 8.96 -7.73 23.38
C PRO A 52 10.35 -7.10 23.27
N VAL A 53 10.53 -5.94 23.91
CA VAL A 53 11.81 -5.19 23.89
C VAL A 53 11.98 -4.45 25.23
N ASP A 54 13.13 -4.58 25.86
CA ASP A 54 13.59 -3.74 26.96
C ASP A 54 12.51 -3.33 28.00
N GLY A 55 11.84 -4.32 28.59
CA GLY A 55 10.79 -4.10 29.59
C GLY A 55 9.38 -3.89 29.03
N LEU A 56 9.20 -3.82 27.72
CA LEU A 56 7.88 -3.80 27.08
C LEU A 56 7.39 -5.22 26.80
N SER A 57 6.12 -5.46 27.11
CA SER A 57 5.45 -6.71 26.75
C SER A 57 5.13 -6.81 25.26
N VAL A 58 4.77 -8.00 24.80
CA VAL A 58 4.26 -8.21 23.44
C VAL A 58 3.06 -7.31 23.17
N ASN A 59 3.02 -6.68 22.00
CA ASN A 59 1.91 -5.81 21.54
C ASN A 59 1.64 -4.58 22.45
N SER A 60 2.62 -4.12 23.22
CA SER A 60 2.45 -2.97 24.14
C SER A 60 2.36 -1.62 23.42
N VAL A 61 2.84 -1.53 22.18
CA VAL A 61 2.75 -0.30 21.38
C VAL A 61 1.40 -0.25 20.66
N GLU A 62 0.65 0.83 20.87
CA GLU A 62 -0.64 1.00 20.21
C GLU A 62 -0.51 1.26 18.70
N ALA A 63 -1.46 0.72 17.90
CA ALA A 63 -1.46 0.89 16.45
C ALA A 63 -1.45 2.37 16.04
N ILE A 64 -2.14 3.23 16.78
CA ILE A 64 -2.18 4.67 16.50
C ILE A 64 -0.83 5.33 16.68
N THR A 65 -0.03 4.89 17.65
CA THR A 65 1.35 5.36 17.87
C THR A 65 2.25 4.98 16.69
N ILE A 66 2.14 3.74 16.21
CA ILE A 66 2.88 3.28 15.02
C ILE A 66 2.49 4.10 13.79
N MET A 67 1.20 4.37 13.61
CA MET A 67 0.70 5.20 12.52
C MET A 67 1.18 6.65 12.61
N ALA A 68 1.19 7.23 13.81
CA ALA A 68 1.67 8.58 14.07
C ALA A 68 3.18 8.69 13.77
N MET A 69 4.00 7.73 14.18
CA MET A 69 5.42 7.66 13.81
C MET A 69 5.60 7.57 12.29
N ARG A 70 4.91 6.61 11.65
CA ARG A 70 5.01 6.39 10.20
C ARG A 70 4.68 7.65 9.40
N LEU A 71 3.58 8.31 9.74
CA LEU A 71 3.14 9.48 8.98
C LEU A 71 3.84 10.75 9.42
N GLY A 72 4.18 10.90 10.71
CA GLY A 72 4.95 12.02 11.23
C GLY A 72 6.30 12.16 10.53
N PHE A 73 7.04 11.07 10.37
CA PHE A 73 8.30 11.08 9.63
C PHE A 73 8.15 11.25 8.12
N SER A 74 6.99 10.88 7.56
CA SER A 74 6.72 11.01 6.12
C SER A 74 6.08 12.36 5.73
N ALA A 75 5.36 13.02 6.64
CA ALA A 75 4.57 14.23 6.38
C ALA A 75 5.40 15.39 5.78
N PRO A 76 6.61 15.70 6.27
CA PRO A 76 7.42 16.78 5.69
C PRO A 76 7.68 16.58 4.19
N PHE A 77 7.89 15.35 3.77
CA PHE A 77 8.12 15.01 2.36
C PHE A 77 6.84 15.18 1.53
N TYR A 78 5.66 14.76 2.03
CA TYR A 78 4.39 14.98 1.34
C TYR A 78 4.06 16.46 1.21
N ILE A 79 4.35 17.27 2.24
CA ILE A 79 4.20 18.73 2.21
C ILE A 79 5.12 19.33 1.14
N ALA A 80 6.40 18.94 1.10
CA ALA A 80 7.34 19.43 0.10
C ALA A 80 6.90 19.06 -1.32
N ILE A 81 6.44 17.81 -1.53
CA ILE A 81 5.99 17.32 -2.84
C ILE A 81 4.74 18.08 -3.31
N ILE A 82 3.76 18.32 -2.44
CA ILE A 82 2.54 19.04 -2.85
C ILE A 82 2.84 20.49 -3.20
N ILE A 83 3.69 21.16 -2.42
CA ILE A 83 4.14 22.53 -2.72
C ILE A 83 4.85 22.59 -4.07
N PHE A 84 5.79 21.66 -4.32
CA PHE A 84 6.50 21.57 -5.59
C PHE A 84 5.55 21.32 -6.77
N ALA A 85 4.62 20.37 -6.63
CA ALA A 85 3.66 20.01 -7.67
C ALA A 85 2.71 21.19 -7.99
N LEU A 86 2.21 21.91 -6.99
CA LEU A 86 1.37 23.08 -7.17
C LEU A 86 2.14 24.24 -7.84
N ASN A 87 3.38 24.49 -7.42
CA ASN A 87 4.24 25.52 -8.02
C ASN A 87 4.58 25.20 -9.48
N LYS A 88 4.86 23.92 -9.79
CA LYS A 88 5.08 23.47 -11.17
C LYS A 88 3.86 23.70 -12.05
N ARG A 89 2.65 23.40 -11.54
CA ARG A 89 1.39 23.68 -12.25
C ARG A 89 1.20 25.17 -12.53
N LYS A 90 1.42 26.00 -11.50
CA LYS A 90 1.31 27.47 -11.64
C LYS A 90 2.28 28.02 -12.69
N LYS A 91 3.55 27.57 -12.68
CA LYS A 91 4.55 27.96 -13.69
C LYS A 91 4.18 27.49 -15.11
N ALA A 92 3.48 26.36 -15.23
CA ALA A 92 2.99 25.84 -16.52
C ALA A 92 1.70 26.51 -17.02
N GLY A 93 1.17 27.52 -16.32
CA GLY A 93 -0.06 28.23 -16.70
C GLY A 93 -1.33 27.37 -16.60
N LEU A 94 -1.28 26.24 -15.90
CA LEU A 94 -2.43 25.34 -15.76
C LEU A 94 -3.48 25.93 -14.80
N PRO A 95 -4.79 25.69 -15.05
CA PRO A 95 -5.85 26.22 -14.21
C PRO A 95 -5.73 25.76 -12.76
N ASN A 96 -6.17 26.60 -11.84
CA ASN A 96 -6.20 26.28 -10.41
C ASN A 96 -7.08 25.06 -10.14
N LEU A 97 -6.60 24.21 -9.25
CA LEU A 97 -7.38 23.04 -8.80
C LEU A 97 -8.54 23.48 -7.91
N LYS A 98 -9.69 22.83 -8.05
CA LYS A 98 -10.85 23.11 -7.20
C LYS A 98 -10.54 22.65 -5.77
N LYS A 99 -10.69 23.55 -4.80
CA LYS A 99 -10.54 23.22 -3.36
C LYS A 99 -11.41 22.04 -2.93
N ARG A 100 -12.61 21.91 -3.52
CA ARG A 100 -13.51 20.77 -3.30
C ARG A 100 -12.89 19.45 -3.68
N ASP A 101 -12.20 19.37 -4.83
CA ASP A 101 -11.57 18.11 -5.26
C ASP A 101 -10.39 17.74 -4.35
N MET A 102 -9.63 18.71 -3.86
CA MET A 102 -8.57 18.51 -2.88
C MET A 102 -9.13 18.03 -1.53
N ALA A 103 -10.23 18.64 -1.06
CA ALA A 103 -10.90 18.23 0.18
C ALA A 103 -11.49 16.80 0.06
N LEU A 104 -12.09 16.46 -1.08
CA LEU A 104 -12.58 15.10 -1.35
C LEU A 104 -11.43 14.09 -1.41
N ALA A 105 -10.28 14.45 -1.98
CA ALA A 105 -9.09 13.61 -1.97
C ALA A 105 -8.59 13.38 -0.53
N ALA A 106 -8.55 14.41 0.31
CA ALA A 106 -8.19 14.31 1.72
C ALA A 106 -9.17 13.38 2.48
N LEU A 107 -10.49 13.57 2.29
CA LEU A 107 -11.51 12.72 2.90
C LEU A 107 -11.42 11.26 2.43
N THR A 108 -11.19 11.04 1.13
CA THR A 108 -10.95 9.70 0.59
C THR A 108 -9.70 9.06 1.24
N GLY A 109 -8.67 9.87 1.50
CA GLY A 109 -7.47 9.45 2.22
C GLY A 109 -7.74 9.01 3.66
N VAL A 110 -8.69 9.63 4.36
CA VAL A 110 -9.11 9.19 5.70
C VAL A 110 -9.59 7.74 5.67
N LEU A 111 -10.38 7.35 4.67
CA LEU A 111 -10.80 5.95 4.54
C LEU A 111 -9.62 5.02 4.23
N GLY A 112 -8.82 5.36 3.21
CA GLY A 112 -7.78 4.45 2.68
C GLY A 112 -6.49 4.40 3.50
N TYR A 113 -6.09 5.52 4.13
CA TYR A 113 -4.80 5.64 4.80
C TYR A 113 -4.87 5.85 6.31
N TYR A 114 -6.08 6.08 6.86
CA TYR A 114 -6.30 6.09 8.30
C TYR A 114 -7.09 4.85 8.73
N VAL A 115 -8.37 4.70 8.31
CA VAL A 115 -9.21 3.58 8.77
C VAL A 115 -8.63 2.22 8.33
N CYS A 116 -8.28 2.06 7.05
CA CYS A 116 -7.68 0.82 6.55
C CYS A 116 -6.33 0.53 7.23
N ALA A 117 -5.47 1.56 7.41
CA ALA A 117 -4.18 1.36 8.03
C ALA A 117 -4.28 1.00 9.52
N TRP A 118 -5.27 1.54 10.22
CA TRP A 118 -5.53 1.19 11.61
C TRP A 118 -5.99 -0.27 11.75
N LEU A 119 -6.99 -0.69 10.96
CA LEU A 119 -7.45 -2.08 10.93
C LEU A 119 -6.33 -3.07 10.61
N ASP A 120 -5.49 -2.71 9.68
CA ASP A 120 -4.37 -3.51 9.20
C ASP A 120 -3.24 -3.64 10.26
N ILE A 121 -2.82 -2.54 10.84
CA ILE A 121 -1.78 -2.54 11.88
C ILE A 121 -2.30 -3.19 13.16
N GLU A 122 -3.51 -2.87 13.59
CA GLU A 122 -4.13 -3.49 14.77
C GLU A 122 -4.35 -5.00 14.54
N GLY A 123 -4.81 -5.41 13.36
CA GLY A 123 -4.98 -6.82 12.99
C GLY A 123 -3.69 -7.64 13.09
N LEU A 124 -2.53 -7.03 12.81
CA LEU A 124 -1.23 -7.68 12.94
C LEU A 124 -0.84 -8.04 14.38
N LYS A 125 -1.52 -7.52 15.41
CA LYS A 125 -1.36 -7.99 16.79
C LYS A 125 -1.83 -9.44 16.95
N TYR A 126 -2.82 -9.86 16.15
CA TYR A 126 -3.59 -11.10 16.33
C TYR A 126 -3.19 -12.22 15.38
N ILE A 127 -2.57 -11.91 14.23
CA ILE A 127 -2.22 -12.88 13.18
C ILE A 127 -0.79 -12.70 12.68
N THR A 128 -0.28 -13.66 11.91
CA THR A 128 1.04 -13.60 11.27
C THR A 128 1.09 -12.56 10.16
N ALA A 129 2.30 -12.09 9.82
CA ALA A 129 2.51 -11.18 8.69
C ALA A 129 2.19 -11.84 7.35
N GLN A 130 2.38 -13.16 7.27
CA GLN A 130 2.05 -13.96 6.08
C GLN A 130 0.54 -14.00 5.85
N LEU A 131 -0.24 -14.33 6.90
CA LEU A 131 -1.69 -14.41 6.81
C LEU A 131 -2.31 -13.03 6.53
N GLU A 132 -1.81 -11.97 7.20
CA GLU A 132 -2.22 -10.57 6.91
C GLU A 132 -2.08 -10.27 5.42
N ARG A 133 -0.92 -10.56 4.85
CA ARG A 133 -0.65 -10.23 3.45
C ARG A 133 -1.56 -10.98 2.48
N LEU A 134 -1.82 -12.26 2.72
CA LEU A 134 -2.73 -13.06 1.89
C LEU A 134 -4.16 -12.54 1.97
N LEU A 135 -4.65 -12.25 3.16
CA LEU A 135 -6.00 -11.71 3.36
C LEU A 135 -6.15 -10.31 2.74
N LEU A 136 -5.18 -9.42 2.99
CA LEU A 136 -5.20 -8.07 2.41
C LEU A 136 -5.17 -8.13 0.89
N PHE A 137 -4.42 -9.07 0.30
CA PHE A 137 -4.30 -9.20 -1.15
C PHE A 137 -5.60 -9.66 -1.83
N THR A 138 -6.63 -10.02 -1.07
CA THR A 138 -7.98 -10.29 -1.60
C THR A 138 -8.77 -9.02 -1.99
N TYR A 139 -8.25 -7.80 -1.70
CA TYR A 139 -8.95 -6.54 -2.03
C TYR A 139 -9.41 -6.42 -3.51
N PRO A 140 -8.74 -6.97 -4.53
CA PRO A 140 -9.21 -6.89 -5.92
C PRO A 140 -10.54 -7.62 -6.11
N ILE A 141 -10.79 -8.65 -5.30
CA ILE A 141 -12.05 -9.39 -5.30
C ILE A 141 -13.19 -8.48 -4.82
N PHE A 142 -12.95 -7.72 -3.74
CA PHE A 142 -13.92 -6.73 -3.27
C PHE A 142 -14.12 -5.59 -4.27
N VAL A 143 -13.06 -5.14 -4.98
CA VAL A 143 -13.20 -4.16 -6.08
C VAL A 143 -14.14 -4.68 -7.17
N PHE A 144 -14.08 -5.97 -7.48
CA PHE A 144 -14.95 -6.61 -8.44
C PHE A 144 -16.40 -6.68 -7.94
N ILE A 145 -16.62 -7.21 -6.73
CA ILE A 145 -17.94 -7.33 -6.13
C ILE A 145 -18.62 -5.95 -6.05
N PHE A 146 -17.93 -4.95 -5.51
CA PHE A 146 -18.47 -3.59 -5.39
C PHE A 146 -18.62 -2.90 -6.74
N GLY A 147 -17.72 -3.19 -7.69
CA GLY A 147 -17.85 -2.74 -9.08
C GLY A 147 -19.13 -3.23 -9.74
N ALA A 148 -19.50 -4.48 -9.48
CA ALA A 148 -20.75 -5.05 -9.97
C ALA A 148 -21.98 -4.48 -9.25
N MET A 149 -21.92 -4.41 -7.90
CA MET A 149 -23.05 -3.97 -7.08
C MET A 149 -23.40 -2.47 -7.26
N PHE A 150 -22.38 -1.60 -7.30
CA PHE A 150 -22.58 -0.15 -7.27
C PHE A 150 -22.32 0.55 -8.60
N PHE A 151 -21.59 -0.09 -9.52
CA PHE A 151 -21.17 0.53 -10.79
C PHE A 151 -21.65 -0.24 -12.03
N GLY A 152 -22.52 -1.26 -11.85
CA GLY A 152 -23.13 -2.00 -12.95
C GLY A 152 -22.16 -2.79 -13.83
N LYS A 153 -20.97 -3.11 -13.34
CA LYS A 153 -20.01 -3.93 -14.07
C LYS A 153 -20.50 -5.38 -14.19
N PRO A 154 -20.41 -6.01 -15.37
CA PRO A 154 -20.92 -7.37 -15.54
C PRO A 154 -20.09 -8.38 -14.73
N LEU A 155 -20.79 -9.28 -14.04
CA LEU A 155 -20.17 -10.44 -13.38
C LEU A 155 -19.90 -11.52 -14.43
N THR A 156 -18.65 -11.67 -14.85
CA THR A 156 -18.26 -12.75 -15.75
C THR A 156 -18.08 -14.06 -15.00
N LYS A 157 -18.46 -15.21 -15.62
CA LYS A 157 -18.28 -16.55 -15.01
C LYS A 157 -16.82 -16.82 -14.66
N GLY A 158 -15.88 -16.36 -15.50
CA GLY A 158 -14.44 -16.50 -15.24
C GLY A 158 -13.98 -15.72 -14.01
N ALA A 159 -14.51 -14.51 -13.79
CA ALA A 159 -14.18 -13.73 -12.60
C ALA A 159 -14.74 -14.39 -11.33
N VAL A 160 -15.99 -14.90 -11.36
CA VAL A 160 -16.58 -15.64 -10.23
C VAL A 160 -15.74 -16.89 -9.88
N LEU A 161 -15.36 -17.68 -10.87
CA LEU A 161 -14.52 -18.86 -10.65
C LEU A 161 -13.16 -18.47 -10.05
N SER A 162 -12.54 -17.39 -10.51
CA SER A 162 -11.28 -16.89 -9.98
C SER A 162 -11.38 -16.49 -8.50
N VAL A 163 -12.49 -15.85 -8.12
CA VAL A 163 -12.81 -15.50 -6.73
C VAL A 163 -12.92 -16.75 -5.87
N LEU A 164 -13.66 -17.77 -6.34
CA LEU A 164 -13.82 -19.04 -5.61
C LEU A 164 -12.48 -19.73 -5.40
N ILE A 165 -11.61 -19.78 -6.41
CA ILE A 165 -10.26 -20.36 -6.30
C ILE A 165 -9.43 -19.59 -5.26
N ALA A 166 -9.45 -18.25 -5.28
CA ALA A 166 -8.69 -17.45 -4.33
C ALA A 166 -9.15 -17.69 -2.88
N TYR A 167 -10.46 -17.69 -2.63
CA TYR A 167 -10.98 -17.94 -1.28
C TYR A 167 -10.86 -19.39 -0.84
N ALA A 168 -10.86 -20.36 -1.75
CA ALA A 168 -10.53 -21.74 -1.42
C ALA A 168 -9.08 -21.86 -0.91
N GLY A 169 -8.13 -21.12 -1.51
CA GLY A 169 -6.76 -21.03 -1.02
C GLY A 169 -6.66 -20.41 0.38
N VAL A 170 -7.34 -19.29 0.62
CA VAL A 170 -7.40 -18.66 1.94
C VAL A 170 -8.04 -19.61 2.96
N GLY A 171 -9.16 -20.26 2.61
CA GLY A 171 -9.85 -21.23 3.47
C GLY A 171 -8.98 -22.44 3.83
N LEU A 172 -8.21 -22.95 2.87
CA LEU A 172 -7.28 -24.06 3.11
C LEU A 172 -6.23 -23.69 4.18
N ILE A 173 -5.62 -22.50 4.07
CA ILE A 173 -4.66 -21.98 5.03
C ILE A 173 -5.32 -21.78 6.40
N PHE A 174 -6.49 -21.16 6.42
CA PHE A 174 -7.19 -20.86 7.68
C PHE A 174 -7.55 -22.11 8.49
N LEU A 175 -7.90 -23.19 7.83
CA LEU A 175 -8.34 -24.42 8.48
C LEU A 175 -7.18 -25.37 8.86
N ASN A 176 -6.10 -25.38 8.06
CA ASN A 176 -5.06 -26.40 8.16
C ASN A 176 -3.64 -25.87 8.00
N GLY A 177 -3.46 -24.53 7.83
CA GLY A 177 -2.15 -23.94 7.60
C GLY A 177 -1.42 -23.61 8.90
N ASP A 178 -0.09 -23.70 8.85
CA ASP A 178 0.79 -23.36 9.97
C ASP A 178 0.86 -21.83 10.19
N ILE A 179 0.57 -21.02 9.17
CA ILE A 179 0.54 -19.55 9.29
C ILE A 179 -0.72 -19.00 9.91
N ALA A 180 -1.77 -19.83 10.07
CA ALA A 180 -3.03 -19.44 10.72
C ALA A 180 -2.90 -19.53 12.26
N ILE A 181 -1.86 -18.90 12.80
CA ILE A 181 -1.55 -18.82 14.23
C ILE A 181 -1.57 -17.38 14.72
N GLY A 182 -1.80 -17.20 16.01
CA GLY A 182 -1.82 -15.87 16.64
C GLY A 182 -2.67 -15.83 17.89
N LEU A 183 -2.79 -14.67 18.51
CA LEU A 183 -3.55 -14.46 19.75
C LEU A 183 -5.07 -14.66 19.54
N ASN A 184 -5.57 -14.19 18.39
CA ASN A 184 -6.99 -14.33 18.02
C ASN A 184 -7.12 -14.29 16.49
N VAL A 185 -6.90 -15.43 15.84
CA VAL A 185 -6.88 -15.52 14.37
C VAL A 185 -8.20 -15.09 13.73
N PRO A 186 -9.40 -15.48 14.25
CA PRO A 186 -10.66 -15.01 13.68
C PRO A 186 -10.80 -13.48 13.71
N LEU A 187 -10.48 -12.84 14.84
CA LEU A 187 -10.57 -11.39 15.01
C LEU A 187 -9.60 -10.67 14.08
N GLY A 188 -8.32 -11.04 14.09
CA GLY A 188 -7.31 -10.44 13.22
C GLY A 188 -7.66 -10.61 11.75
N SER A 189 -8.10 -11.80 11.33
CA SER A 189 -8.53 -12.06 9.95
C SER A 189 -9.74 -11.24 9.54
N ALA A 190 -10.74 -11.08 10.43
CA ALA A 190 -11.91 -10.23 10.18
C ALA A 190 -11.51 -8.76 10.00
N MET A 191 -10.57 -8.25 10.81
CA MET A 191 -10.04 -6.88 10.68
C MET A 191 -9.34 -6.68 9.34
N ILE A 192 -8.51 -7.62 8.90
CA ILE A 192 -7.80 -7.51 7.61
C ILE A 192 -8.75 -7.66 6.42
N LEU A 193 -9.75 -8.55 6.48
CA LEU A 193 -10.76 -8.67 5.42
C LEU A 193 -11.61 -7.40 5.33
N LEU A 194 -11.99 -6.82 6.47
CA LEU A 194 -12.68 -5.52 6.50
C LEU A 194 -11.79 -4.41 5.91
N CYS A 195 -10.51 -4.40 6.26
CA CYS A 195 -9.52 -3.49 5.65
C CYS A 195 -9.48 -3.66 4.13
N ALA A 196 -9.40 -4.90 3.62
CA ALA A 196 -9.39 -5.19 2.19
C ALA A 196 -10.66 -4.69 1.49
N ALA A 197 -11.83 -4.89 2.10
CA ALA A 197 -13.11 -4.38 1.59
C ALA A 197 -13.16 -2.85 1.55
N LEU A 198 -12.79 -2.18 2.64
CA LEU A 198 -12.75 -0.71 2.71
C LEU A 198 -11.69 -0.12 1.76
N PHE A 199 -10.56 -0.80 1.58
CA PHE A 199 -9.54 -0.40 0.63
C PHE A 199 -10.03 -0.51 -0.82
N ALA A 200 -10.88 -1.50 -1.12
CA ALA A 200 -11.55 -1.61 -2.41
C ALA A 200 -12.48 -0.40 -2.67
N PHE A 201 -13.27 0.02 -1.67
CA PHE A 201 -14.04 1.26 -1.77
C PHE A 201 -13.15 2.48 -1.98
N PHE A 202 -12.08 2.60 -1.19
CA PHE A 202 -11.09 3.68 -1.38
C PHE A 202 -10.61 3.73 -2.83
N GLN A 203 -10.22 2.62 -3.44
CA GLN A 203 -9.75 2.60 -4.82
C GLN A 203 -10.81 3.04 -5.83
N LEU A 204 -12.07 2.65 -5.64
CA LEU A 204 -13.17 3.05 -6.52
C LEU A 204 -13.41 4.56 -6.45
N PHE A 205 -13.37 5.16 -5.27
CA PHE A 205 -13.53 6.61 -5.08
C PHE A 205 -12.27 7.41 -5.43
N ALA A 206 -11.08 6.84 -5.26
CA ALA A 206 -9.82 7.50 -5.60
C ALA A 206 -9.65 7.75 -7.09
N LYS A 207 -10.11 6.81 -7.93
CA LYS A 207 -9.91 6.85 -9.39
C LYS A 207 -10.35 8.18 -10.03
N PRO A 208 -11.60 8.68 -9.85
CA PRO A 208 -12.02 9.95 -10.44
C PRO A 208 -11.23 11.15 -9.88
N MET A 209 -10.78 11.11 -8.64
CA MET A 209 -9.98 12.19 -8.05
C MET A 209 -8.55 12.20 -8.60
N ILE A 210 -7.96 11.02 -8.82
CA ILE A 210 -6.64 10.88 -9.46
C ILE A 210 -6.66 11.45 -10.88
N ILE A 211 -7.73 11.22 -11.64
CA ILE A 211 -7.89 11.76 -13.00
C ILE A 211 -7.95 13.30 -12.98
N ARG A 212 -8.65 13.91 -12.00
CA ARG A 212 -8.80 15.36 -11.90
C ARG A 212 -7.57 16.08 -11.36
N LEU A 213 -6.95 15.52 -10.33
CA LEU A 213 -5.85 16.17 -9.59
C LEU A 213 -4.46 15.77 -10.10
N GLY A 214 -4.37 14.62 -10.76
CA GLY A 214 -3.10 13.92 -11.01
C GLY A 214 -2.64 13.12 -9.78
N SER A 215 -1.95 11.99 -10.02
CA SER A 215 -1.54 11.06 -8.97
C SER A 215 -0.73 11.71 -7.83
N PRO A 216 0.30 12.57 -8.08
CA PRO A 216 1.08 13.14 -6.98
C PRO A 216 0.28 14.02 -6.04
N ILE A 217 -0.59 14.90 -6.58
CA ILE A 217 -1.39 15.83 -5.78
C ILE A 217 -2.46 15.06 -5.00
N PHE A 218 -3.14 14.11 -5.66
CA PHE A 218 -4.10 13.25 -4.98
C PHE A 218 -3.46 12.52 -3.80
N THR A 219 -2.31 11.86 -4.02
CA THR A 219 -1.62 11.09 -2.98
C THR A 219 -1.23 11.99 -1.80
N CYS A 220 -0.68 13.17 -2.06
CA CYS A 220 -0.33 14.10 -0.99
C CYS A 220 -1.56 14.60 -0.22
N CYS A 221 -2.65 14.98 -0.91
CA CYS A 221 -3.89 15.39 -0.25
C CYS A 221 -4.47 14.26 0.61
N ALA A 222 -4.50 13.04 0.08
CA ALA A 222 -5.02 11.87 0.79
C ALA A 222 -4.17 11.52 2.01
N MET A 223 -2.83 11.53 1.88
CA MET A 223 -1.92 11.26 3.00
C MET A 223 -1.98 12.34 4.08
N LEU A 224 -2.05 13.62 3.70
CA LEU A 224 -2.18 14.73 4.66
C LEU A 224 -3.56 14.72 5.35
N GLY A 225 -4.64 14.40 4.62
CA GLY A 225 -5.96 14.21 5.21
C GLY A 225 -5.99 13.08 6.23
N ALA A 226 -5.45 11.92 5.89
CA ALA A 226 -5.27 10.81 6.82
C ALA A 226 -4.41 11.21 8.02
N GLY A 227 -3.32 11.97 7.77
CA GLY A 227 -2.41 12.46 8.80
C GLY A 227 -3.10 13.32 9.83
N THR A 228 -3.98 14.20 9.41
CA THR A 228 -4.77 15.03 10.31
C THR A 228 -5.61 14.14 11.26
N MET A 229 -6.28 13.11 10.74
CA MET A 229 -7.06 12.17 11.57
C MET A 229 -6.18 11.33 12.49
N ILE A 230 -5.04 10.87 11.99
CA ILE A 230 -4.06 10.11 12.81
C ILE A 230 -3.56 10.96 13.97
N PHE A 231 -3.15 12.20 13.72
CA PHE A 231 -2.68 13.10 14.77
C PHE A 231 -3.78 13.48 15.76
N LEU A 232 -5.01 13.67 15.28
CA LEU A 232 -6.16 13.92 16.16
C LEU A 232 -6.42 12.73 17.09
N HIS A 233 -6.47 11.52 16.52
CA HIS A 233 -6.67 10.29 17.29
C HIS A 233 -5.50 10.04 18.26
N PHE A 234 -4.25 10.17 17.80
CA PHE A 234 -3.06 10.05 18.64
C PHE A 234 -3.07 11.04 19.80
N THR A 235 -3.43 12.31 19.55
CA THR A 235 -3.54 13.33 20.59
C THR A 235 -4.61 12.96 21.61
N THR A 236 -5.76 12.48 21.15
CA THR A 236 -6.85 12.05 22.03
C THR A 236 -6.42 10.89 22.93
N GLU A 237 -5.86 9.85 22.36
CA GLU A 237 -5.47 8.63 23.10
C GLU A 237 -4.29 8.89 24.04
N ASN A 238 -3.25 9.58 23.60
CA ASN A 238 -1.99 9.66 24.34
C ASN A 238 -1.80 10.96 25.13
N ILE A 239 -2.44 12.07 24.76
CA ILE A 239 -2.27 13.36 25.43
C ILE A 239 -3.45 13.67 26.35
N ILE A 240 -4.69 13.40 25.88
CA ILE A 240 -5.90 13.73 26.65
C ILE A 240 -6.28 12.62 27.63
N PHE A 241 -6.32 11.37 27.18
CA PHE A 241 -6.77 10.23 27.97
C PHE A 241 -5.63 9.33 28.46
N GLY A 242 -4.47 9.36 27.81
CA GLY A 242 -3.30 8.56 28.16
C GLY A 242 -2.19 9.37 28.83
N ASN A 243 -0.99 8.80 28.75
CA ASN A 243 0.23 9.43 29.24
C ASN A 243 1.25 9.53 28.11
N ILE A 244 1.45 10.72 27.58
CA ILE A 244 2.41 10.95 26.49
C ILE A 244 3.83 10.54 26.86
N SER A 245 4.16 10.50 28.15
CA SER A 245 5.48 10.05 28.61
C SER A 245 5.75 8.59 28.24
N ASP A 246 4.73 7.74 28.17
CA ASP A 246 4.88 6.34 27.78
C ASP A 246 5.33 6.21 26.32
N VAL A 247 4.86 7.12 25.45
CA VAL A 247 5.30 7.19 24.05
C VAL A 247 6.73 7.77 23.96
N ILE A 248 7.03 8.84 24.69
CA ILE A 248 8.35 9.48 24.65
C ILE A 248 9.43 8.53 25.17
N ASN A 249 9.11 7.75 26.20
CA ASN A 249 10.03 6.79 26.83
C ASN A 249 10.13 5.45 26.11
N LEU A 250 9.49 5.29 24.91
CA LEU A 250 9.67 4.10 24.11
C LEU A 250 11.15 3.86 23.79
N PRO A 251 11.61 2.60 23.83
CA PRO A 251 12.99 2.24 23.49
C PRO A 251 13.41 2.79 22.12
N SER A 252 14.66 3.18 21.98
CA SER A 252 15.22 3.72 20.73
C SER A 252 15.04 2.79 19.53
N ARG A 253 15.01 1.46 19.78
CA ARG A 253 14.69 0.45 18.75
C ARG A 253 13.31 0.69 18.12
N ILE A 254 12.29 1.05 18.91
CA ILE A 254 10.93 1.30 18.40
C ILE A 254 10.92 2.55 17.52
N TRP A 255 11.59 3.63 17.94
CA TRP A 255 11.75 4.84 17.14
C TRP A 255 12.47 4.57 15.81
N LEU A 256 13.55 3.78 15.85
CA LEU A 256 14.29 3.40 14.63
C LEU A 256 13.42 2.59 13.67
N LEU A 257 12.65 1.63 14.19
CA LEU A 257 11.69 0.85 13.39
C LEU A 257 10.58 1.74 12.83
N GLY A 258 10.11 2.74 13.58
CA GLY A 258 9.15 3.75 13.10
C GLY A 258 9.68 4.58 11.93
N VAL A 259 10.93 5.03 12.01
CA VAL A 259 11.64 5.70 10.90
C VAL A 259 11.81 4.76 9.71
N ALA A 260 12.24 3.52 9.95
CA ALA A 260 12.39 2.51 8.90
C ALA A 260 11.06 2.22 8.20
N LEU A 261 9.96 2.10 8.96
CA LEU A 261 8.60 1.95 8.44
C LEU A 261 8.19 3.13 7.56
N ALA A 262 8.49 4.36 7.98
CA ALA A 262 8.18 5.57 7.22
C ALA A 262 8.97 5.65 5.91
N LEU A 263 10.27 5.36 5.95
CA LEU A 263 11.15 5.50 4.79
C LEU A 263 11.01 4.29 3.84
N PHE A 264 11.24 3.08 4.35
CA PHE A 264 11.37 1.88 3.53
C PHE A 264 10.02 1.28 3.11
N SER A 265 8.96 1.42 3.91
CA SER A 265 7.66 0.85 3.52
C SER A 265 6.61 1.87 3.09
N THR A 266 6.92 3.16 3.11
CA THR A 266 5.96 4.19 2.70
C THR A 266 6.56 5.15 1.67
N LEU A 267 7.61 5.89 2.00
CA LEU A 267 8.15 6.95 1.16
C LEU A 267 8.87 6.40 -0.07
N ILE A 268 9.93 5.61 0.12
CA ILE A 268 10.75 5.05 -0.97
C ILE A 268 9.91 4.23 -1.96
N PRO A 269 9.08 3.26 -1.52
CA PRO A 269 8.29 2.47 -2.46
C PRO A 269 7.27 3.29 -3.23
N SER A 270 6.70 4.34 -2.62
CA SER A 270 5.78 5.24 -3.34
C SER A 270 6.45 5.91 -4.54
N PHE A 271 7.70 6.36 -4.39
CA PHE A 271 8.46 6.93 -5.49
C PHE A 271 8.86 5.87 -6.53
N LEU A 272 9.33 4.70 -6.09
CA LEU A 272 9.72 3.61 -6.99
C LEU A 272 8.55 3.14 -7.86
N VAL A 273 7.37 2.94 -7.26
CA VAL A 273 6.16 2.55 -7.98
C VAL A 273 5.73 3.64 -8.97
N ASN A 274 5.76 4.90 -8.59
CA ASN A 274 5.45 6.01 -9.50
C ASN A 274 6.44 6.09 -10.67
N LEU A 275 7.74 5.87 -10.42
CA LEU A 275 8.76 5.78 -11.48
C LEU A 275 8.53 4.55 -12.38
N ALA A 276 8.13 3.42 -11.82
CA ALA A 276 7.76 2.24 -12.60
C ALA A 276 6.57 2.52 -13.51
N ILE A 277 5.48 3.09 -12.96
CA ILE A 277 4.27 3.45 -13.71
C ILE A 277 4.61 4.40 -14.88
N SER A 278 5.48 5.37 -14.65
CA SER A 278 5.87 6.33 -15.69
C SER A 278 6.66 5.69 -16.85
N ARG A 279 7.31 4.54 -16.63
CA ARG A 279 8.19 3.88 -17.62
C ARG A 279 7.59 2.68 -18.30
N VAL A 280 6.94 1.80 -17.53
CA VAL A 280 6.37 0.54 -18.05
C VAL A 280 4.85 0.56 -18.04
N GLY A 281 4.24 1.60 -17.48
CA GLY A 281 2.81 1.76 -17.36
C GLY A 281 2.20 1.06 -16.14
N PRO A 282 0.96 1.42 -15.78
CA PRO A 282 0.30 0.92 -14.58
C PRO A 282 0.02 -0.59 -14.65
N GLN A 283 -0.27 -1.13 -15.84
CA GLN A 283 -0.59 -2.55 -16.01
C GLN A 283 0.62 -3.44 -15.74
N ALA A 284 1.80 -3.10 -16.28
CA ALA A 284 3.02 -3.85 -16.05
C ALA A 284 3.48 -3.73 -14.59
N THR A 285 3.38 -2.52 -14.00
CA THR A 285 3.69 -2.30 -12.59
C THR A 285 2.79 -3.13 -11.67
N SER A 286 1.49 -3.19 -11.93
CA SER A 286 0.55 -4.02 -11.17
C SER A 286 0.83 -5.52 -11.31
N ALA A 287 1.23 -5.97 -12.51
CA ALA A 287 1.62 -7.37 -12.72
C ALA A 287 2.83 -7.76 -11.87
N VAL A 288 3.85 -6.90 -11.78
CA VAL A 288 5.00 -7.10 -10.88
C VAL A 288 4.55 -7.04 -9.41
N GLY A 289 3.59 -6.18 -9.07
CA GLY A 289 3.01 -6.09 -7.73
C GLY A 289 2.41 -7.39 -7.20
N MET A 290 2.02 -8.33 -8.06
CA MET A 290 1.53 -9.66 -7.66
C MET A 290 2.59 -10.51 -6.94
N ILE A 291 3.85 -10.10 -6.96
CA ILE A 291 4.94 -10.73 -6.20
C ILE A 291 4.87 -10.35 -4.69
N ALA A 292 4.07 -9.34 -4.32
CA ALA A 292 4.01 -8.84 -2.95
C ALA A 292 3.73 -9.91 -1.87
N PRO A 293 2.75 -10.83 -2.02
CA PRO A 293 2.53 -11.89 -1.04
C PRO A 293 3.75 -12.78 -0.86
N ILE A 294 4.37 -13.19 -1.98
CA ILE A 294 5.57 -14.04 -1.97
C ILE A 294 6.72 -13.32 -1.25
N SER A 295 6.94 -12.04 -1.56
CA SER A 295 7.97 -11.23 -0.90
C SER A 295 7.75 -11.13 0.61
N THR A 296 6.50 -10.91 1.05
CA THR A 296 6.18 -10.84 2.48
C THR A 296 6.39 -12.19 3.17
N ILE A 297 5.97 -13.30 2.56
CA ILE A 297 6.17 -14.65 3.10
C ILE A 297 7.67 -14.93 3.30
N LEU A 298 8.48 -14.70 2.28
CA LEU A 298 9.93 -14.92 2.36
C LEU A 298 10.57 -14.06 3.45
N LEU A 299 10.19 -12.77 3.57
CA LEU A 299 10.69 -11.87 4.61
C LEU A 299 10.21 -12.30 5.99
N ALA A 300 8.98 -12.79 6.14
CA ALA A 300 8.42 -13.24 7.41
C ALA A 300 9.12 -14.51 7.91
N ILE A 301 9.36 -15.48 7.02
CA ILE A 301 10.15 -16.68 7.35
C ILE A 301 11.56 -16.29 7.79
N TRP A 302 12.23 -15.44 7.01
CA TRP A 302 13.64 -15.14 7.22
C TRP A 302 13.89 -14.19 8.41
N ILE A 303 13.04 -13.18 8.61
CA ILE A 303 13.25 -12.13 9.63
C ILE A 303 12.47 -12.44 10.91
N LEU A 304 11.23 -12.92 10.79
CA LEU A 304 10.35 -13.17 11.95
C LEU A 304 10.38 -14.62 12.43
N GLY A 305 10.95 -15.55 11.63
CA GLY A 305 10.93 -16.98 11.94
C GLY A 305 9.51 -17.57 11.89
N GLU A 306 8.58 -16.95 11.13
CA GLU A 306 7.23 -17.48 11.00
C GLU A 306 7.23 -18.85 10.31
N PRO A 307 6.46 -19.84 10.80
CA PRO A 307 6.39 -21.16 10.17
C PRO A 307 5.76 -21.07 8.78
N PHE A 308 6.08 -22.04 7.92
CA PHE A 308 5.51 -22.14 6.59
C PHE A 308 5.52 -23.60 6.13
N GLY A 309 4.35 -24.22 6.11
CA GLY A 309 4.18 -25.62 5.74
C GLY A 309 3.74 -25.82 4.29
N VAL A 310 3.57 -27.09 3.93
CA VAL A 310 3.11 -27.49 2.58
C VAL A 310 1.70 -26.98 2.30
N VAL A 311 0.82 -27.00 3.31
CA VAL A 311 -0.55 -26.51 3.18
C VAL A 311 -0.56 -25.02 2.91
N ASP A 312 0.32 -24.26 3.59
CA ASP A 312 0.47 -22.82 3.37
C ASP A 312 0.95 -22.51 1.95
N ALA A 313 1.90 -23.32 1.43
CA ALA A 313 2.38 -23.18 0.06
C ALA A 313 1.27 -23.44 -0.96
N LEU A 314 0.48 -24.49 -0.79
CA LEU A 314 -0.65 -24.82 -1.68
C LEU A 314 -1.75 -23.75 -1.61
N GLY A 315 -2.14 -23.31 -0.41
CA GLY A 315 -3.14 -22.27 -0.23
C GLY A 315 -2.70 -20.91 -0.77
N THR A 316 -1.42 -20.55 -0.58
CA THR A 316 -0.83 -19.33 -1.17
C THR A 316 -0.85 -19.40 -2.69
N LEU A 317 -0.46 -20.54 -3.28
CA LEU A 317 -0.48 -20.76 -4.72
C LEU A 317 -1.90 -20.61 -5.28
N LEU A 318 -2.89 -21.26 -4.66
CA LEU A 318 -4.31 -21.14 -5.06
C LEU A 318 -4.80 -19.69 -4.97
N THR A 319 -4.49 -19.00 -3.87
CA THR A 319 -4.88 -17.60 -3.67
C THR A 319 -4.30 -16.70 -4.75
N VAL A 320 -2.99 -16.78 -4.98
CA VAL A 320 -2.29 -15.97 -5.99
C VAL A 320 -2.76 -16.32 -7.41
N MET A 321 -2.97 -17.59 -7.72
CA MET A 321 -3.53 -18.02 -9.00
C MET A 321 -4.95 -17.49 -9.22
N GLY A 322 -5.82 -17.58 -8.22
CA GLY A 322 -7.19 -17.05 -8.29
C GLY A 322 -7.20 -15.55 -8.58
N ILE A 323 -6.38 -14.77 -7.87
CA ILE A 323 -6.27 -13.32 -8.08
C ILE A 323 -5.66 -13.01 -9.46
N GLY A 324 -4.68 -13.78 -9.90
CA GLY A 324 -4.06 -13.64 -11.22
C GLY A 324 -5.05 -13.90 -12.35
N LEU A 325 -5.82 -14.98 -12.25
CA LEU A 325 -6.89 -15.33 -13.20
C LEU A 325 -7.96 -14.23 -13.24
N TYR A 326 -8.38 -13.71 -12.07
CA TYR A 326 -9.33 -12.61 -11.99
C TYR A 326 -8.81 -11.38 -12.77
N THR A 327 -7.56 -10.97 -12.52
CA THR A 327 -6.96 -9.82 -13.20
C THR A 327 -6.88 -10.01 -14.71
N TRP A 328 -6.68 -11.24 -15.17
CA TRP A 328 -6.63 -11.57 -16.59
C TRP A 328 -8.03 -11.54 -17.25
N PHE A 329 -9.08 -12.07 -16.60
CA PHE A 329 -10.45 -12.01 -17.10
C PHE A 329 -11.00 -10.57 -17.11
N ASP A 330 -10.71 -9.75 -16.08
CA ASP A 330 -11.14 -8.34 -16.01
C ASP A 330 -10.54 -7.52 -17.19
N LYS A 331 -9.26 -7.76 -17.51
CA LYS A 331 -8.61 -7.13 -18.67
C LYS A 331 -9.26 -7.52 -20.00
N ARG A 332 -9.58 -8.78 -20.19
CA ARG A 332 -10.26 -9.25 -21.42
C ARG A 332 -11.65 -8.65 -21.58
N ALA A 333 -12.41 -8.56 -20.51
CA ALA A 333 -13.74 -7.93 -20.56
C ALA A 333 -13.64 -6.44 -20.92
N ALA A 334 -12.62 -5.72 -20.43
CA ALA A 334 -12.40 -4.31 -20.74
C ALA A 334 -11.92 -4.05 -22.18
N THR A 335 -11.35 -5.05 -22.88
CA THR A 335 -10.93 -4.93 -24.28
C THR A 335 -12.00 -5.35 -25.28
N SER A 336 -13.06 -6.01 -24.82
CA SER A 336 -14.20 -6.48 -25.64
C SER A 336 -15.44 -5.58 -25.57
N SER A 337 -15.41 -4.56 -24.74
CA SER A 337 -16.41 -3.47 -24.64
C SER A 337 -15.89 -2.18 -25.27
#